data_af3e8b36ede8b8de3db3a71bc97fa8f3
#
_entry.id   af3e8b36ede8b8de3db3a71bc97fa8f3
#
_cell.length_a   1.000
_cell.length_b   1.000
_cell.length_c   1.000
_cell.angle_alpha   90.00
_cell.angle_beta   90.00
_cell.angle_gamma   90.00
#
_symmetry.space_group_name_H-M   'P 1'
#
loop_
_entity.id
_entity.type
_entity.pdbx_description
1 polymer ?
#
loop_
_entity_poly.entity_id
_entity_poly.type
_entity_poly.pdbx_seq_one_letter_code
_entity_poly.pdbx_strand_id
1 'polypeptide(L)'
;MPLVNGRFVADMKSPRTPDNEEPAAERACDFRPVDKGFTEEMALAEAERCLNCKKPFCVEGCPVNINIPRFIEQIREKDFGGALDTIREDSMLPAICGRVCPQENQCEGKCIRGKKSEPVAIGQLERFLGDRPELASTPVSYTHLTLPT
;
A
#
# COMPACT_ATOMS: atom_id res chain seq x y z
N MET A 1 -7.41 4.19 18.59
CA MET A 1 -6.85 2.86 18.25
C MET A 1 -7.21 1.86 19.35
N PRO A 2 -7.94 0.81 19.08
CA PRO A 2 -8.26 -0.18 20.09
C PRO A 2 -7.03 -1.06 20.38
N LEU A 3 -6.37 -0.81 21.51
CA LEU A 3 -5.32 -1.69 22.03
C LEU A 3 -5.95 -2.65 23.05
N VAL A 4 -5.84 -3.93 22.79
CA VAL A 4 -6.22 -4.98 23.76
C VAL A 4 -4.93 -5.66 24.25
N ASN A 5 -4.65 -5.56 25.54
CA ASN A 5 -3.42 -6.08 26.18
C ASN A 5 -2.12 -5.59 25.48
N GLY A 6 -2.07 -4.31 25.08
CA GLY A 6 -0.92 -3.72 24.41
C GLY A 6 -0.70 -4.17 22.94
N ARG A 7 -1.65 -4.91 22.37
CA ARG A 7 -1.64 -5.31 20.96
C ARG A 7 -2.73 -4.60 20.19
N PHE A 8 -2.40 -4.18 19.00
CA PHE A 8 -3.37 -3.65 18.05
C PHE A 8 -4.35 -4.77 17.64
N VAL A 9 -5.65 -4.48 17.68
CA VAL A 9 -6.71 -5.37 17.19
C VAL A 9 -7.50 -4.65 16.13
N ALA A 10 -7.39 -5.14 14.89
CA ALA A 10 -8.15 -4.59 13.78
C ALA A 10 -9.66 -4.87 13.91
N ASP A 11 -10.48 -3.87 13.62
CA ASP A 11 -11.93 -4.07 13.54
C ASP A 11 -12.29 -4.83 12.26
N MET A 12 -12.78 -6.06 12.44
CA MET A 12 -13.21 -6.91 11.31
C MET A 12 -14.44 -6.39 10.57
N LYS A 13 -15.19 -5.45 11.15
CA LYS A 13 -16.41 -4.90 10.54
C LYS A 13 -16.13 -3.62 9.75
N SER A 14 -14.95 -3.01 9.90
CA SER A 14 -14.63 -1.79 9.15
C SER A 14 -14.64 -2.06 7.64
N PRO A 15 -15.39 -1.27 6.84
CA PRO A 15 -15.43 -1.44 5.40
C PRO A 15 -14.08 -1.09 4.77
N ARG A 16 -13.86 -1.55 3.54
CA ARG A 16 -12.71 -1.11 2.73
C ARG A 16 -12.82 0.39 2.48
N THR A 17 -11.70 1.08 2.58
CA THR A 17 -11.62 2.50 2.21
C THR A 17 -11.94 2.62 0.71
N PRO A 18 -12.93 3.43 0.31
CA PRO A 18 -13.28 3.58 -1.11
C PRO A 18 -12.14 4.23 -1.89
N ASP A 19 -12.05 3.88 -3.17
CA ASP A 19 -11.09 4.51 -4.07
C ASP A 19 -11.42 6.01 -4.24
N ASN A 20 -10.38 6.83 -4.35
CA ASN A 20 -10.51 8.29 -4.47
C ASN A 20 -10.66 8.69 -5.94
N GLU A 21 -11.80 8.34 -6.52
CA GLU A 21 -12.10 8.61 -7.93
C GLU A 21 -12.86 9.93 -8.13
N GLU A 22 -12.54 10.63 -9.20
CA GLU A 22 -13.36 11.78 -9.65
C GLU A 22 -14.70 11.32 -10.20
N PRO A 23 -15.77 12.15 -10.02
CA PRO A 23 -17.06 11.88 -10.64
C PRO A 23 -16.95 11.67 -12.15
N ALA A 24 -17.70 10.70 -12.69
CA ALA A 24 -17.61 10.32 -14.09
C ALA A 24 -17.83 11.48 -15.08
N ALA A 25 -18.70 12.43 -14.74
CA ALA A 25 -18.96 13.61 -15.58
C ALA A 25 -17.74 14.55 -15.67
N GLU A 26 -16.96 14.66 -14.60
CA GLU A 26 -15.75 15.50 -14.56
C GLU A 26 -14.58 14.84 -15.28
N ARG A 27 -14.33 13.55 -14.98
CA ARG A 27 -13.23 12.79 -15.59
C ARG A 27 -13.40 12.51 -17.09
N ALA A 28 -14.61 12.65 -17.64
CA ALA A 28 -14.87 12.52 -19.07
C ALA A 28 -14.33 13.69 -19.89
N CYS A 29 -14.00 14.82 -19.25
CA CYS A 29 -13.62 16.06 -19.92
C CYS A 29 -12.10 16.25 -20.07
N ASP A 30 -11.28 15.40 -19.45
CA ASP A 30 -9.81 15.52 -19.49
C ASP A 30 -9.08 14.17 -19.39
N PHE A 31 -7.76 14.19 -19.40
CA PHE A 31 -6.88 13.01 -19.31
C PHE A 31 -6.13 12.91 -17.99
N ARG A 32 -6.60 13.59 -16.94
CA ARG A 32 -6.01 13.43 -15.60
C ARG A 32 -6.27 12.02 -15.05
N PRO A 33 -5.46 11.54 -14.10
CA PRO A 33 -5.70 10.25 -13.46
C PRO A 33 -7.10 10.18 -12.85
N VAL A 34 -7.84 9.13 -13.19
CA VAL A 34 -9.21 8.87 -12.67
C VAL A 34 -9.18 8.65 -11.17
N ASP A 35 -8.31 7.76 -10.72
CA ASP A 35 -8.04 7.50 -9.32
C ASP A 35 -6.88 8.40 -8.85
N LYS A 36 -7.15 9.22 -7.84
CA LYS A 36 -6.17 10.16 -7.25
C LYS A 36 -5.27 9.51 -6.20
N GLY A 37 -5.50 8.24 -5.87
CA GLY A 37 -4.83 7.55 -4.77
C GLY A 37 -5.34 7.99 -3.40
N PHE A 38 -4.85 7.34 -2.36
CA PHE A 38 -5.27 7.64 -0.99
C PHE A 38 -4.67 8.94 -0.47
N THR A 39 -5.47 9.68 0.31
CA THR A 39 -4.98 10.72 1.21
C THR A 39 -4.31 10.07 2.42
N GLU A 40 -3.64 10.87 3.26
CA GLU A 40 -3.06 10.36 4.50
C GLU A 40 -4.11 9.73 5.42
N GLU A 41 -5.26 10.40 5.57
CA GLU A 41 -6.35 9.92 6.41
C GLU A 41 -6.91 8.59 5.88
N MET A 42 -7.08 8.48 4.57
CA MET A 42 -7.55 7.25 3.92
C MET A 42 -6.54 6.10 4.10
N ALA A 43 -5.25 6.40 3.94
CA ALA A 43 -4.18 5.41 4.10
C ALA A 43 -4.09 4.93 5.56
N LEU A 44 -4.22 5.81 6.54
CA LEU A 44 -4.24 5.43 7.95
C LEU A 44 -5.46 4.57 8.29
N ALA A 45 -6.65 4.98 7.84
CA ALA A 45 -7.88 4.20 8.05
C ALA A 45 -7.79 2.80 7.43
N GLU A 46 -7.25 2.70 6.22
CA GLU A 46 -7.07 1.41 5.56
C GLU A 46 -5.98 0.55 6.21
N ALA A 47 -4.88 1.16 6.66
CA ALA A 47 -3.82 0.45 7.38
C ALA A 47 -4.32 -0.14 8.71
N GLU A 48 -5.27 0.52 9.39
CA GLU A 48 -5.91 -0.01 10.62
C GLU A 48 -6.72 -1.28 10.37
N ARG A 49 -7.11 -1.57 9.14
CA ARG A 49 -7.81 -2.80 8.78
C ARG A 49 -6.89 -4.02 8.74
N CYS A 50 -5.58 -3.83 8.64
CA CYS A 50 -4.63 -4.94 8.56
C CYS A 50 -4.57 -5.72 9.88
N LEU A 51 -4.67 -7.06 9.80
CA LEU A 51 -4.66 -7.97 10.95
C LEU A 51 -3.25 -8.23 11.50
N ASN A 52 -2.20 -7.78 10.84
CA ASN A 52 -0.81 -8.08 11.18
C ASN A 52 -0.58 -9.59 11.42
N CYS A 53 -0.88 -10.40 10.43
CA CYS A 53 -0.93 -11.86 10.53
C CYS A 53 0.45 -12.46 10.79
N LYS A 54 0.55 -13.45 11.71
CA LYS A 54 1.78 -14.22 11.94
C LYS A 54 2.24 -15.02 10.72
N LYS A 55 1.29 -15.47 9.88
CA LYS A 55 1.53 -16.09 8.57
C LYS A 55 0.86 -15.23 7.52
N PRO A 56 1.57 -14.27 6.95
CA PRO A 56 0.99 -13.30 6.02
C PRO A 56 0.91 -13.88 4.61
N PHE A 57 -0.21 -14.53 4.27
CA PHE A 57 -0.43 -15.06 2.92
C PHE A 57 -0.39 -13.98 1.82
N CYS A 58 -0.61 -12.72 2.17
CA CYS A 58 -0.42 -11.61 1.24
C CYS A 58 1.04 -11.49 0.77
N VAL A 59 2.01 -11.78 1.62
CA VAL A 59 3.43 -11.83 1.23
C VAL A 59 3.68 -12.96 0.25
N GLU A 60 3.15 -14.16 0.52
CA GLU A 60 3.24 -15.30 -0.40
C GLU A 60 2.52 -15.03 -1.75
N GLY A 61 1.54 -14.13 -1.75
CA GLY A 61 0.84 -13.69 -2.95
C GLY A 61 1.56 -12.60 -3.73
N CYS A 62 2.58 -11.97 -3.16
CA CYS A 62 3.37 -10.96 -3.83
C CYS A 62 4.52 -11.63 -4.61
N PRO A 63 4.66 -11.39 -5.94
CA PRO A 63 5.72 -12.02 -6.74
C PRO A 63 7.14 -11.71 -6.27
N VAL A 64 7.34 -10.58 -5.61
CA VAL A 64 8.64 -10.15 -5.07
C VAL A 64 8.73 -10.26 -3.55
N ASN A 65 7.71 -10.81 -2.88
CA ASN A 65 7.65 -11.10 -1.45
C ASN A 65 7.83 -9.87 -0.53
N ILE A 66 7.32 -8.69 -0.92
CA ILE A 66 7.35 -7.48 -0.08
C ILE A 66 6.81 -7.82 1.32
N ASN A 67 7.48 -7.32 2.36
CA ASN A 67 7.02 -7.48 3.74
C ASN A 67 5.79 -6.59 4.03
N ILE A 68 4.63 -7.02 3.51
CA ILE A 68 3.37 -6.27 3.54
C ILE A 68 2.92 -5.92 4.97
N PRO A 69 2.91 -6.83 5.95
CA PRO A 69 2.50 -6.47 7.31
C PRO A 69 3.38 -5.39 7.93
N ARG A 70 4.69 -5.42 7.67
CA ARG A 70 5.65 -4.47 8.22
C ARG A 70 5.43 -3.06 7.68
N PHE A 71 5.33 -2.87 6.36
CA PHE A 71 5.12 -1.53 5.83
C PHE A 71 3.75 -0.96 6.21
N ILE A 72 2.69 -1.80 6.30
CA ILE A 72 1.37 -1.34 6.76
C ILE A 72 1.39 -0.96 8.25
N GLU A 73 2.14 -1.68 9.08
CA GLU A 73 2.33 -1.31 10.48
C GLU A 73 3.04 0.04 10.62
N GLN A 74 4.09 0.28 9.84
CA GLN A 74 4.80 1.55 9.77
C GLN A 74 3.88 2.70 9.29
N ILE A 75 2.98 2.46 8.33
CA ILE A 75 1.95 3.45 7.96
C ILE A 75 1.09 3.83 9.17
N ARG A 76 0.61 2.84 9.95
CA ARG A 76 -0.18 3.11 11.17
C ARG A 76 0.58 3.94 12.19
N GLU A 77 1.87 3.75 12.29
CA GLU A 77 2.77 4.49 13.19
C GLU A 77 3.16 5.86 12.61
N LYS A 78 2.68 6.18 11.39
CA LYS A 78 3.03 7.39 10.61
C LYS A 78 4.52 7.47 10.23
N ASP A 79 5.22 6.34 10.27
CA ASP A 79 6.57 6.20 9.74
C ASP A 79 6.51 5.88 8.24
N PHE A 80 6.09 6.87 7.45
CA PHE A 80 5.93 6.69 5.99
C PHE A 80 7.27 6.50 5.29
N GLY A 81 8.34 7.10 5.82
CA GLY A 81 9.69 6.93 5.30
C GLY A 81 10.17 5.48 5.45
N GLY A 82 10.10 4.95 6.67
CA GLY A 82 10.44 3.55 6.95
C GLY A 82 9.54 2.56 6.19
N ALA A 83 8.25 2.90 6.02
CA ALA A 83 7.33 2.07 5.22
C ALA A 83 7.76 1.99 3.75
N LEU A 84 8.15 3.12 3.15
CA LEU A 84 8.63 3.16 1.77
C LEU A 84 9.98 2.43 1.63
N ASP A 85 10.88 2.59 2.58
CA ASP A 85 12.16 1.87 2.60
C ASP A 85 11.94 0.35 2.72
N THR A 86 10.99 -0.09 3.55
CA THR A 86 10.61 -1.51 3.65
C THR A 86 10.11 -2.08 2.32
N ILE A 87 9.33 -1.34 1.54
CA ILE A 87 8.92 -1.78 0.20
C ILE A 87 10.13 -1.86 -0.73
N ARG A 88 11.04 -0.88 -0.64
CA ARG A 88 12.24 -0.78 -1.49
C ARG A 88 13.29 -1.86 -1.23
N GLU A 89 13.22 -2.57 -0.11
CA GLU A 89 14.05 -3.76 0.13
C GLU A 89 13.81 -4.83 -0.98
N ASP A 90 12.58 -4.94 -1.49
CA ASP A 90 12.18 -5.97 -2.45
C ASP A 90 11.65 -5.43 -3.79
N SER A 91 11.17 -4.17 -3.85
CA SER A 91 10.60 -3.55 -5.05
C SER A 91 11.00 -2.08 -5.19
N MET A 92 11.67 -1.75 -6.28
CA MET A 92 12.11 -0.38 -6.58
C MET A 92 11.01 0.48 -7.26
N LEU A 93 9.86 -0.10 -7.58
CA LEU A 93 8.81 0.54 -8.39
C LEU A 93 7.44 0.62 -7.71
N PRO A 94 7.35 1.02 -6.41
CA PRO A 94 6.08 0.99 -5.68
C PRO A 94 4.99 1.82 -6.34
N ALA A 95 5.32 2.99 -6.89
CA ALA A 95 4.35 3.85 -7.59
C ALA A 95 3.73 3.17 -8.82
N ILE A 96 4.48 2.32 -9.50
CA ILE A 96 4.02 1.58 -10.69
C ILE A 96 3.28 0.33 -10.24
N CYS A 97 3.86 -0.48 -9.36
CA CYS A 97 3.27 -1.71 -8.86
C CYS A 97 1.91 -1.47 -8.22
N GLY A 98 1.77 -0.41 -7.41
CA GLY A 98 0.50 -0.01 -6.82
C GLY A 98 -0.62 0.33 -7.82
N ARG A 99 -0.26 0.57 -9.12
CA ARG A 99 -1.21 0.88 -10.20
C ARG A 99 -1.49 -0.27 -11.15
N VAL A 100 -0.50 -1.12 -11.41
CA VAL A 100 -0.59 -2.10 -12.52
C VAL A 100 -0.58 -3.55 -12.08
N CYS A 101 -0.21 -3.86 -10.85
CA CYS A 101 -0.31 -5.22 -10.34
C CYS A 101 -1.78 -5.66 -10.28
N PRO A 102 -2.14 -6.89 -10.68
CA PRO A 102 -3.47 -7.45 -10.47
C PRO A 102 -3.60 -7.93 -9.02
N GLN A 103 -3.66 -6.97 -8.06
CA GLN A 103 -3.61 -7.24 -6.62
C GLN A 103 -4.71 -8.20 -6.17
N GLU A 104 -5.88 -8.17 -6.81
CA GLU A 104 -7.02 -9.07 -6.57
C GLU A 104 -6.69 -10.56 -6.80
N ASN A 105 -5.68 -10.84 -7.64
CA ASN A 105 -5.19 -12.19 -7.91
C ASN A 105 -3.89 -12.51 -7.15
N GLN A 106 -3.27 -11.51 -6.55
CA GLN A 106 -1.97 -11.58 -5.88
C GLN A 106 -2.12 -11.35 -4.37
N CYS A 107 -1.52 -10.26 -3.85
CA CYS A 107 -1.46 -9.98 -2.42
C CYS A 107 -2.84 -9.77 -1.77
N GLU A 108 -3.73 -8.99 -2.40
CA GLU A 108 -5.08 -8.77 -1.89
C GLU A 108 -5.94 -10.04 -1.97
N GLY A 109 -5.84 -10.79 -3.07
CA GLY A 109 -6.52 -12.07 -3.24
C GLY A 109 -6.13 -13.14 -2.22
N LYS A 110 -4.94 -13.02 -1.62
CA LYS A 110 -4.47 -13.90 -0.54
C LYS A 110 -4.71 -13.33 0.87
N CYS A 111 -5.24 -12.12 0.97
CA CYS A 111 -5.50 -11.50 2.25
C CYS A 111 -6.52 -12.30 3.07
N ILE A 112 -6.15 -12.69 4.31
CA ILE A 112 -7.04 -13.47 5.18
C ILE A 112 -8.33 -12.72 5.49
N ARG A 113 -8.27 -11.40 5.57
CA ARG A 113 -9.46 -10.58 5.79
C ARG A 113 -10.50 -10.78 4.69
N GLY A 114 -10.08 -10.95 3.44
CA GLY A 114 -10.95 -11.22 2.29
C GLY A 114 -11.82 -12.48 2.40
N LYS A 115 -11.55 -13.37 3.37
CA LYS A 115 -12.40 -14.55 3.62
C LYS A 115 -13.72 -14.23 4.32
N LYS A 116 -13.80 -13.10 5.04
CA LYS A 116 -14.98 -12.71 5.84
C LYS A 116 -15.50 -11.31 5.53
N SER A 117 -14.67 -10.48 4.92
CA SER A 117 -14.98 -9.12 4.50
C SER A 117 -14.11 -8.76 3.30
N GLU A 118 -14.07 -7.50 2.91
CA GLU A 118 -13.18 -7.04 1.84
C GLU A 118 -11.70 -7.09 2.27
N PRO A 119 -10.78 -7.50 1.38
CA PRO A 119 -9.36 -7.48 1.66
C PRO A 119 -8.86 -6.06 1.94
N VAL A 120 -7.68 -5.95 2.53
CA VAL A 120 -6.99 -4.66 2.69
C VAL A 120 -6.55 -4.18 1.31
N ALA A 121 -6.72 -2.89 1.01
CA ALA A 121 -6.30 -2.25 -0.23
C ALA A 121 -4.77 -2.05 -0.26
N ILE A 122 -4.04 -3.17 -0.40
CA ILE A 122 -2.57 -3.21 -0.32
C ILE A 122 -1.96 -2.39 -1.45
N GLY A 123 -2.48 -2.51 -2.67
CA GLY A 123 -1.99 -1.76 -3.81
C GLY A 123 -2.17 -0.25 -3.66
N GLN A 124 -3.28 0.21 -3.09
CA GLN A 124 -3.50 1.64 -2.81
C GLN A 124 -2.55 2.17 -1.72
N LEU A 125 -2.25 1.36 -0.71
CA LEU A 125 -1.27 1.72 0.31
C LEU A 125 0.16 1.77 -0.25
N GLU A 126 0.53 0.82 -1.11
CA GLU A 126 1.81 0.82 -1.82
C GLU A 126 1.93 2.06 -2.73
N ARG A 127 0.88 2.37 -3.49
CA ARG A 127 0.81 3.57 -4.33
C ARG A 127 0.94 4.86 -3.51
N PHE A 128 0.24 4.95 -2.39
CA PHE A 128 0.29 6.11 -1.48
C PHE A 128 1.72 6.44 -1.05
N LEU A 129 2.53 5.42 -0.74
CA LEU A 129 3.94 5.59 -0.41
C LEU A 129 4.78 5.86 -1.65
N GLY A 130 4.51 5.14 -2.74
CA GLY A 130 5.27 5.24 -4.00
C GLY A 130 5.16 6.59 -4.68
N ASP A 131 4.04 7.29 -4.51
CA ASP A 131 3.82 8.64 -5.04
C ASP A 131 4.54 9.73 -4.23
N ARG A 132 5.24 9.36 -3.15
CA ARG A 132 5.94 10.24 -2.22
C ARG A 132 7.41 9.85 -2.02
N PRO A 133 8.21 9.88 -3.08
CA PRO A 133 9.61 9.43 -3.02
C PRO A 133 10.48 10.26 -2.07
N GLU A 134 10.05 11.48 -1.74
CA GLU A 134 10.71 12.37 -0.77
C GLU A 134 10.64 11.87 0.68
N LEU A 135 9.76 10.93 0.96
CA LEU A 135 9.62 10.33 2.29
C LEU A 135 10.70 9.30 2.59
N ALA A 136 11.37 8.77 1.56
CA ALA A 136 12.38 7.74 1.75
C ALA A 136 13.60 8.30 2.47
N SER A 137 14.08 7.56 3.47
CA SER A 137 15.31 7.89 4.18
C SER A 137 16.55 7.61 3.33
N THR A 138 16.44 6.67 2.39
CA THR A 138 17.54 6.28 1.49
C THR A 138 17.32 6.88 0.10
N PRO A 139 18.17 7.81 -0.35
CA PRO A 139 18.13 8.32 -1.70
C PRO A 139 18.34 7.18 -2.72
N VAL A 140 17.47 7.10 -3.73
CA VAL A 140 17.73 6.18 -4.85
C VAL A 140 18.94 6.68 -5.61
N SER A 141 20.06 6.00 -5.44
CA SER A 141 21.25 6.26 -6.24
C SER A 141 21.06 5.65 -7.63
N TYR A 142 20.73 6.46 -8.61
CA TYR A 142 20.85 6.04 -9.99
C TYR A 142 22.33 6.00 -10.37
N THR A 143 22.94 4.85 -10.15
CA THR A 143 24.25 4.57 -10.75
C THR A 143 23.99 4.21 -12.21
N HIS A 144 23.75 5.18 -13.11
CA HIS A 144 23.83 4.80 -14.47
C HIS A 144 24.67 5.67 -15.29
N LEU A 145 25.20 4.92 -16.00
CA LEU A 145 25.05 4.89 -17.43
C LEU A 145 25.18 6.31 -18.00
N THR A 146 26.25 6.96 -17.61
CA THR A 146 26.91 7.81 -18.58
C THR A 146 27.40 6.86 -19.66
N LEU A 147 26.65 6.74 -20.75
CA LEU A 147 27.20 6.19 -21.98
C LEU A 147 28.47 7.00 -22.28
N PRO A 148 29.63 6.36 -22.50
CA PRO A 148 30.78 7.07 -22.96
C PRO A 148 30.44 7.67 -24.33
N THR A 149 30.45 8.99 -24.39
CA THR A 149 30.40 9.75 -25.64
C THR A 149 31.71 9.57 -26.40
#